data_522985e7e2f375d60e74164daaa7b399
#
_entry.id   522985e7e2f375d60e74164daaa7b399
#
_cell.length_a   1.000
_cell.length_b   1.000
_cell.length_c   1.000
_cell.angle_alpha   90.00
_cell.angle_beta   90.00
_cell.angle_gamma   90.00
#
_symmetry.space_group_name_H-M   'P 1'
#
loop_
_entity.id
_entity.type
_entity.pdbx_description
1 polymer ?
#
loop_
_entity_poly.entity_id
_entity_poly.type
_entity_poly.pdbx_seq_one_letter_code
_entity_poly.pdbx_strand_id
1 'polypeptide(L)'
;VLVNVASGEAMECLFNPTQLSERVQVHWNRLQVPGLSHQVLQYQGTGNRQLSSVEFYLDKLFAAAQPGDVDIWEFRSFLRSLTVPPQGTEGVFSTCPPRALVIWPNLLTVETVLTDLEFEYRRFGVDGRVLLYTATCSFEEILDARASSESLRQERL
;
A
#
# COMPACT_ATOMS: atom_id res chain seq x y z
N VAL A 1 -6.79 0.31 -8.46
CA VAL A 1 -6.77 1.78 -8.38
C VAL A 1 -6.16 2.20 -7.05
N LEU A 2 -5.28 3.18 -7.11
CA LEU A 2 -4.71 3.84 -5.94
C LEU A 2 -5.26 5.26 -5.88
N VAL A 3 -5.67 5.71 -4.69
CA VAL A 3 -6.17 7.08 -4.48
C VAL A 3 -5.36 7.74 -3.39
N ASN A 4 -4.84 8.93 -3.66
CA ASN A 4 -4.25 9.79 -2.64
C ASN A 4 -5.39 10.49 -1.88
N VAL A 5 -5.57 10.15 -0.62
CA VAL A 5 -6.68 10.66 0.20
C VAL A 5 -6.58 12.17 0.44
N ALA A 6 -5.36 12.72 0.48
CA ALA A 6 -5.15 14.14 0.72
C ALA A 6 -5.44 15.02 -0.52
N SER A 7 -5.05 14.58 -1.72
CA SER A 7 -5.26 15.33 -2.96
C SER A 7 -6.54 14.92 -3.71
N GLY A 8 -7.07 13.73 -3.43
CA GLY A 8 -8.17 13.14 -4.19
C GLY A 8 -7.74 12.58 -5.55
N GLU A 9 -6.44 12.64 -5.88
CA GLU A 9 -5.91 12.10 -7.13
C GLU A 9 -5.99 10.58 -7.14
N ALA A 10 -6.54 10.02 -8.21
CA ALA A 10 -6.66 8.58 -8.41
C ALA A 10 -5.81 8.13 -9.60
N MET A 11 -5.08 7.04 -9.42
CA MET A 11 -4.27 6.41 -10.47
C MET A 11 -4.70 4.98 -10.72
N GLU A 12 -4.91 4.66 -11.98
CA GLU A 12 -5.11 3.29 -12.44
C GLU A 12 -3.77 2.68 -12.83
N CYS A 13 -3.62 1.39 -12.55
CA CYS A 13 -2.44 0.64 -12.95
C CYS A 13 -2.50 0.32 -14.44
N LEU A 14 -1.40 0.48 -15.15
CA LEU A 14 -1.29 0.10 -16.55
C LEU A 14 -1.51 -1.42 -16.74
N PHE A 15 -0.92 -2.20 -15.84
CA PHE A 15 -1.16 -3.64 -15.70
C PHE A 15 -1.55 -3.95 -14.27
N ASN A 16 -2.47 -4.86 -14.08
CA ASN A 16 -2.75 -5.37 -12.74
C ASN A 16 -1.52 -6.10 -12.18
N PRO A 17 -1.17 -5.88 -10.92
CA PRO A 17 -0.14 -6.68 -10.27
C PRO A 17 -0.47 -8.18 -10.39
N THR A 18 0.54 -8.98 -10.65
CA THR A 18 0.40 -10.43 -10.80
C THR A 18 0.21 -11.15 -9.48
N GLN A 19 0.63 -10.51 -8.40
CA GLN A 19 0.59 -11.06 -7.05
C GLN A 19 0.26 -9.96 -6.04
N LEU A 20 -0.57 -10.29 -5.09
CA LEU A 20 -0.87 -9.50 -3.92
C LEU A 20 -0.72 -10.37 -2.69
N SER A 21 0.18 -9.99 -1.79
CA SER A 21 0.40 -10.67 -0.51
C SER A 21 -0.19 -9.84 0.62
N GLU A 22 -1.09 -10.44 1.36
CA GLU A 22 -1.72 -9.85 2.53
C GLU A 22 -1.24 -10.59 3.78
N ARG A 23 -0.78 -9.84 4.78
CA ARG A 23 -0.26 -10.39 6.03
C ARG A 23 -0.86 -9.66 7.22
N VAL A 24 -1.33 -10.45 8.18
CA VAL A 24 -1.75 -9.97 9.50
C VAL A 24 -0.99 -10.75 10.56
N GLN A 25 -0.36 -10.05 11.49
CA GLN A 25 0.34 -10.67 12.62
C GLN A 25 -0.53 -10.61 13.87
N VAL A 26 -0.63 -11.74 14.55
CA VAL A 26 -1.30 -11.84 15.84
C VAL A 26 -0.25 -12.13 16.91
N HIS A 27 -0.21 -11.30 17.94
CA HIS A 27 0.77 -11.41 19.01
C HIS A 27 0.18 -12.16 20.20
N TRP A 28 0.85 -13.25 20.57
CA TRP A 28 0.52 -14.10 21.70
C TRP A 28 1.68 -14.15 22.69
N ASN A 29 1.41 -13.91 23.95
CA ASN A 29 2.35 -14.20 25.01
C ASN A 29 2.25 -15.68 25.40
N ARG A 30 3.39 -16.32 25.60
CA ARG A 30 3.48 -17.72 25.99
C ARG A 30 3.88 -17.81 27.47
N LEU A 31 2.96 -18.28 28.30
CA LEU A 31 3.20 -18.49 29.73
C LEU A 31 3.52 -19.94 29.98
N GLN A 32 4.69 -20.19 30.55
CA GLN A 32 5.08 -21.51 30.99
C GLN A 32 4.79 -21.61 32.51
N VAL A 33 3.80 -22.43 32.87
CA VAL A 33 3.41 -22.64 34.23
C VAL A 33 3.90 -24.03 34.63
N PRO A 34 4.72 -24.16 35.71
CA PRO A 34 5.17 -25.45 36.17
C PRO A 34 3.98 -26.36 36.52
N GLY A 35 4.03 -27.61 36.08
CA GLY A 35 2.98 -28.61 36.31
C GLY A 35 1.89 -28.66 35.21
N LEU A 36 1.87 -27.76 34.26
CA LEU A 36 1.01 -27.87 33.08
C LEU A 36 1.73 -28.60 31.94
N SER A 37 1.01 -29.47 31.25
CA SER A 37 1.53 -30.23 30.10
C SER A 37 1.81 -29.37 28.88
N HIS A 38 1.18 -28.19 28.77
CA HIS A 38 1.27 -27.26 27.66
C HIS A 38 1.40 -25.81 28.10
N GLN A 39 1.98 -24.98 27.26
CA GLN A 39 2.05 -23.53 27.47
C GLN A 39 0.67 -22.89 27.32
N VAL A 40 0.36 -21.97 28.22
CA VAL A 40 -0.83 -21.12 28.10
C VAL A 40 -0.54 -19.97 27.14
N LEU A 41 -1.41 -19.76 26.14
CA LEU A 41 -1.35 -18.65 25.22
C LEU A 41 -2.25 -17.52 25.70
N GLN A 42 -1.68 -16.33 25.83
CA GLN A 42 -2.39 -15.12 26.19
C GLN A 42 -2.36 -14.14 25.03
N TYR A 43 -3.51 -13.71 24.54
CA TYR A 43 -3.64 -12.75 23.47
C TYR A 43 -3.10 -11.39 23.90
N GLN A 44 -2.19 -10.81 23.09
CA GLN A 44 -1.62 -9.48 23.33
C GLN A 44 -2.19 -8.42 22.38
N GLY A 45 -2.49 -8.78 21.15
CA GLY A 45 -3.01 -7.86 20.17
C GLY A 45 -2.86 -8.38 18.75
N THR A 46 -3.53 -7.71 17.82
CA THR A 46 -3.46 -7.97 16.40
C THR A 46 -2.78 -6.77 15.73
N GLY A 47 -1.74 -7.02 14.93
CA GLY A 47 -1.08 -6.00 14.14
C GLY A 47 -1.94 -5.54 12.96
N ASN A 48 -1.55 -4.43 12.35
CA ASN A 48 -2.22 -3.92 11.16
C ASN A 48 -1.97 -4.84 9.96
N ARG A 49 -2.93 -4.89 9.05
CA ARG A 49 -2.80 -5.60 7.78
C ARG A 49 -1.68 -4.97 6.93
N GLN A 50 -0.83 -5.80 6.38
CA GLN A 50 0.25 -5.38 5.50
C GLN A 50 0.05 -5.99 4.11
N LEU A 51 0.13 -5.14 3.09
CA LEU A 51 0.18 -5.53 1.70
C LEU A 51 1.62 -5.43 1.22
N SER A 52 2.28 -6.55 1.03
CA SER A 52 3.72 -6.59 0.75
C SER A 52 4.00 -6.82 -0.72
N SER A 53 5.06 -6.17 -1.21
CA SER A 53 5.66 -6.44 -2.53
C SER A 53 4.67 -6.39 -3.69
N VAL A 54 3.82 -5.36 -3.70
CA VAL A 54 2.91 -5.11 -4.81
C VAL A 54 3.70 -4.53 -5.96
N GLU A 55 3.87 -5.28 -7.05
CA GLU A 55 4.62 -4.86 -8.22
C GLU A 55 3.71 -4.21 -9.27
N PHE A 56 4.09 -3.01 -9.69
CA PHE A 56 3.49 -2.29 -10.81
C PHE A 56 4.48 -2.26 -11.97
N TYR A 57 4.08 -2.78 -13.11
CA TYR A 57 4.87 -2.81 -14.32
C TYR A 57 4.47 -1.67 -15.25
N LEU A 58 5.41 -0.81 -15.60
CA LEU A 58 5.20 0.39 -16.41
C LEU A 58 6.07 0.35 -17.66
N ASP A 59 5.45 0.16 -18.82
CA ASP A 59 6.11 0.11 -20.13
C ASP A 59 5.61 1.26 -21.02
N LYS A 60 6.51 2.13 -21.41
CA LYS A 60 6.20 3.29 -22.26
C LYS A 60 5.68 2.89 -23.66
N LEU A 61 6.21 1.82 -24.22
CA LEU A 61 5.78 1.36 -25.55
C LEU A 61 4.35 0.81 -25.49
N PHE A 62 4.02 0.10 -24.44
CA PHE A 62 2.66 -0.39 -24.24
C PHE A 62 1.69 0.75 -23.88
N ALA A 63 2.11 1.69 -23.04
CA ALA A 63 1.31 2.85 -22.66
C ALA A 63 0.96 3.72 -23.87
N ALA A 64 1.90 3.96 -24.78
CA ALA A 64 1.67 4.70 -26.01
C ALA A 64 0.68 4.03 -26.98
N ALA A 65 0.50 2.73 -26.88
CA ALA A 65 -0.46 1.96 -27.67
C ALA A 65 -1.88 1.96 -27.09
N GLN A 66 -2.06 2.45 -25.87
CA GLN A 66 -3.36 2.52 -25.20
C GLN A 66 -4.11 3.81 -25.58
N PRO A 67 -5.45 3.75 -25.70
CA PRO A 67 -6.24 4.97 -25.89
C PRO A 67 -6.13 5.86 -24.64
N GLY A 68 -5.66 7.10 -24.81
CA GLY A 68 -5.55 8.07 -23.72
C GLY A 68 -4.13 8.50 -23.37
N ASP A 69 -3.11 8.05 -24.12
CA ASP A 69 -1.71 8.47 -23.97
C ASP A 69 -1.25 8.47 -22.49
N VAL A 70 -1.28 7.28 -21.87
CA VAL A 70 -0.94 7.11 -20.46
C VAL A 70 0.55 7.43 -20.23
N ASP A 71 0.82 8.45 -19.43
CA ASP A 71 2.19 8.80 -19.05
C ASP A 71 2.66 7.96 -17.86
N ILE A 72 3.67 7.11 -18.09
CA ILE A 72 4.26 6.28 -17.03
C ILE A 72 4.95 7.13 -15.96
N TRP A 73 5.34 8.38 -16.26
CA TRP A 73 5.96 9.29 -15.31
C TRP A 73 4.97 9.91 -14.33
N GLU A 74 3.72 10.09 -14.74
CA GLU A 74 2.64 10.52 -13.84
C GLU A 74 2.44 9.50 -12.73
N PHE A 75 2.47 8.21 -13.06
CA PHE A 75 2.38 7.14 -12.07
C PHE A 75 3.54 7.16 -11.07
N ARG A 76 4.78 7.38 -11.58
CA ARG A 76 5.95 7.53 -10.71
C ARG A 76 5.82 8.75 -9.80
N SER A 77 5.41 9.88 -10.32
CA SER A 77 5.20 11.11 -9.55
C SER A 77 4.12 10.94 -8.49
N PHE A 78 3.04 10.27 -8.84
CA PHE A 78 1.97 9.90 -7.91
C PHE A 78 2.49 9.05 -6.75
N LEU A 79 3.23 7.96 -7.04
CA LEU A 79 3.79 7.11 -5.99
C LEU A 79 4.76 7.89 -5.09
N ARG A 80 5.58 8.75 -5.65
CA ARG A 80 6.48 9.60 -4.86
C ARG A 80 5.73 10.61 -3.99
N SER A 81 4.60 11.10 -4.42
CA SER A 81 3.76 12.00 -3.62
C SER A 81 3.23 11.33 -2.35
N LEU A 82 3.11 10.00 -2.35
CA LEU A 82 2.72 9.23 -1.18
C LEU A 82 3.85 9.01 -0.16
N THR A 83 5.07 9.37 -0.50
CA THR A 83 6.25 9.16 0.37
C THR A 83 6.63 10.39 1.18
N VAL A 84 6.12 11.57 0.84
CA VAL A 84 6.50 12.84 1.46
C VAL A 84 5.26 13.59 1.97
N PRO A 85 5.40 14.36 3.06
CA PRO A 85 4.31 15.23 3.51
C PRO A 85 3.92 16.24 2.43
N PRO A 86 2.63 16.55 2.26
CA PRO A 86 2.17 17.58 1.33
C PRO A 86 2.72 18.95 1.76
N GLN A 87 3.20 19.74 0.80
CA GLN A 87 3.72 21.07 1.04
C GLN A 87 2.58 22.06 1.33
N GLY A 88 2.82 23.00 2.25
CA GLY A 88 1.95 24.17 2.48
C GLY A 88 0.80 23.97 3.46
N THR A 89 0.77 22.86 4.21
CA THR A 89 -0.17 22.67 5.30
C THR A 89 0.49 22.99 6.64
N GLU A 90 0.01 24.03 7.30
CA GLU A 90 0.42 24.37 8.67
C GLU A 90 -0.39 23.52 9.66
N GLY A 91 0.28 22.73 10.48
CA GLY A 91 -0.34 21.92 11.53
C GLY A 91 0.41 20.63 11.86
N VAL A 92 0.21 20.11 13.06
CA VAL A 92 0.89 18.90 13.57
C VAL A 92 0.57 17.65 12.72
N PHE A 93 -0.60 17.60 12.10
CA PHE A 93 -1.03 16.49 11.24
C PHE A 93 -0.53 16.59 9.79
N SER A 94 0.03 17.70 9.40
CA SER A 94 0.54 17.94 8.04
C SER A 94 1.99 17.52 7.84
N THR A 95 2.64 16.98 8.86
CA THR A 95 4.05 16.56 8.82
C THR A 95 4.24 15.10 8.43
N CYS A 96 3.17 14.38 8.15
CA CYS A 96 3.24 12.98 7.72
C CYS A 96 2.85 12.81 6.24
N PRO A 97 3.35 11.76 5.57
CA PRO A 97 2.91 11.40 4.24
C PRO A 97 1.40 11.16 4.17
N PRO A 98 0.77 11.42 3.01
CA PRO A 98 -0.67 11.22 2.85
C PRO A 98 -1.03 9.74 2.90
N ARG A 99 -2.27 9.46 3.27
CA ARG A 99 -2.84 8.13 3.18
C ARG A 99 -3.17 7.77 1.74
N ALA A 100 -3.09 6.49 1.43
CA ALA A 100 -3.45 5.94 0.14
C ALA A 100 -4.61 4.95 0.30
N LEU A 101 -5.66 5.13 -0.50
CA LEU A 101 -6.72 4.15 -0.58
C LEU A 101 -6.37 3.14 -1.68
N VAL A 102 -6.20 1.89 -1.29
CA VAL A 102 -5.96 0.77 -2.22
C VAL A 102 -7.29 0.11 -2.53
N ILE A 103 -7.71 0.23 -3.79
CA ILE A 103 -8.94 -0.37 -4.28
C ILE A 103 -8.60 -1.50 -5.25
N TRP A 104 -8.90 -2.71 -4.85
CA TRP A 104 -8.83 -3.90 -5.69
C TRP A 104 -10.24 -4.44 -5.91
N PRO A 105 -10.78 -4.32 -7.12
CA PRO A 105 -12.16 -4.73 -7.38
C PRO A 105 -12.44 -6.17 -6.94
N ASN A 106 -13.54 -6.38 -6.24
CA ASN A 106 -14.01 -7.68 -5.74
C ASN A 106 -13.08 -8.37 -4.72
N LEU A 107 -12.03 -7.72 -4.25
CA LEU A 107 -11.12 -8.30 -3.27
C LEU A 107 -11.03 -7.45 -2.01
N LEU A 108 -10.54 -6.22 -2.11
CA LEU A 108 -10.35 -5.34 -0.97
C LEU A 108 -10.43 -3.86 -1.34
N THR A 109 -10.83 -3.09 -0.36
CA THR A 109 -10.71 -1.62 -0.36
C THR A 109 -10.22 -1.22 1.02
N VAL A 110 -8.97 -0.77 1.12
CA VAL A 110 -8.33 -0.46 2.39
C VAL A 110 -7.62 0.89 2.35
N GLU A 111 -7.73 1.63 3.44
CA GLU A 111 -6.98 2.86 3.67
C GLU A 111 -5.63 2.50 4.30
N THR A 112 -4.55 2.92 3.64
CA THR A 112 -3.20 2.52 3.98
C THR A 112 -2.24 3.69 3.99
N VAL A 113 -1.04 3.45 4.48
CA VAL A 113 0.15 4.27 4.22
C VAL A 113 1.15 3.46 3.43
N LEU A 114 1.90 4.14 2.56
CA LEU A 114 3.02 3.55 1.86
C LEU A 114 4.19 3.43 2.82
N THR A 115 4.66 2.21 3.06
CA THR A 115 5.78 1.94 3.98
C THR A 115 7.09 1.73 3.27
N ASP A 116 7.05 1.26 2.01
CA ASP A 116 8.23 1.04 1.20
C ASP A 116 7.93 1.26 -0.28
N LEU A 117 8.88 1.84 -0.99
CA LEU A 117 8.76 2.13 -2.43
C LEU A 117 10.13 1.94 -3.08
N GLU A 118 10.18 1.02 -4.05
CA GLU A 118 11.36 0.73 -4.85
C GLU A 118 11.04 0.88 -6.33
N PHE A 119 11.92 1.58 -7.06
CA PHE A 119 11.85 1.65 -8.51
C PHE A 119 13.04 0.91 -9.12
N GLU A 120 12.78 -0.02 -10.02
CA GLU A 120 13.78 -0.72 -10.80
C GLU A 120 13.62 -0.35 -12.28
N TYR A 121 14.62 0.34 -12.83
CA TYR A 121 14.63 0.76 -14.23
C TYR A 121 15.36 -0.28 -15.08
N ARG A 122 14.68 -0.84 -16.07
CA ARG A 122 15.19 -2.01 -16.83
C ARG A 122 15.52 -1.74 -18.28
N ARG A 123 14.87 -0.82 -18.93
CA ARG A 123 15.07 -0.53 -20.35
C ARG A 123 15.31 0.94 -20.57
N PHE A 124 16.35 1.24 -21.32
CA PHE A 124 16.73 2.60 -21.68
C PHE A 124 16.75 2.75 -23.20
N GLY A 125 16.32 3.90 -23.69
CA GLY A 125 16.48 4.30 -25.07
C GLY A 125 17.91 4.74 -25.39
N VAL A 126 18.20 4.95 -26.66
CA VAL A 126 19.53 5.41 -27.13
C VAL A 126 19.87 6.79 -26.56
N ASP A 127 18.88 7.58 -26.25
CA ASP A 127 18.98 8.92 -25.63
C ASP A 127 19.06 8.89 -24.10
N GLY A 128 19.15 7.69 -23.49
CA GLY A 128 19.19 7.49 -22.05
C GLY A 128 17.83 7.59 -21.35
N ARG A 129 16.73 7.80 -22.08
CA ARG A 129 15.38 7.81 -21.49
C ARG A 129 14.97 6.44 -21.03
N VAL A 130 14.32 6.38 -19.86
CA VAL A 130 13.74 5.13 -19.34
C VAL A 130 12.50 4.76 -20.14
N LEU A 131 12.47 3.55 -20.67
CA LEU A 131 11.34 3.00 -21.43
C LEU A 131 10.50 2.02 -20.62
N LEU A 132 11.10 1.38 -19.62
CA LEU A 132 10.48 0.37 -18.80
C LEU A 132 10.99 0.49 -17.36
N TYR A 133 10.08 0.50 -16.41
CA TYR A 133 10.41 0.36 -15.01
C TYR A 133 9.35 -0.44 -14.26
N THR A 134 9.76 -1.01 -13.15
CA THR A 134 8.91 -1.69 -12.18
C THR A 134 8.92 -0.91 -10.88
N ALA A 135 7.76 -0.64 -10.33
CA ALA A 135 7.60 -0.06 -9.00
C ALA A 135 7.10 -1.12 -8.04
N THR A 136 7.85 -1.38 -6.98
CA THR A 136 7.45 -2.31 -5.91
C THR A 136 7.06 -1.51 -4.68
N CYS A 137 5.84 -1.69 -4.23
CA CYS A 137 5.26 -0.96 -3.11
C CYS A 137 4.86 -1.91 -1.99
N SER A 138 5.03 -1.44 -0.76
CA SER A 138 4.46 -2.09 0.42
C SER A 138 3.58 -1.09 1.16
N PHE A 139 2.41 -1.54 1.58
CA PHE A 139 1.42 -0.72 2.27
C PHE A 139 1.08 -1.33 3.61
N GLU A 140 0.74 -0.49 4.57
CA GLU A 140 0.22 -0.90 5.87
C GLU A 140 -1.12 -0.22 6.11
N GLU A 141 -2.13 -1.02 6.47
CA GLU A 141 -3.46 -0.52 6.79
C GLU A 141 -3.44 0.37 8.02
N ILE A 142 -4.09 1.51 7.94
CA ILE A 142 -4.35 2.36 9.09
C ILE A 142 -5.75 2.05 9.62
N LEU A 143 -5.79 1.53 10.85
CA LEU A 143 -7.00 1.40 11.63
C LEU A 143 -7.07 2.57 12.60
N ASP A 144 -8.21 3.25 12.61
CA ASP A 144 -8.44 4.28 13.63
C ASP A 144 -8.50 3.59 15.01
N ALA A 145 -7.59 3.97 15.90
CA ALA A 145 -7.53 3.38 17.25
C ALA A 145 -8.82 3.56 18.06
N ARG A 146 -9.76 4.36 17.54
CA ARG A 146 -11.10 4.57 18.08
C ARG A 146 -12.17 3.69 17.42
N ALA A 147 -11.79 2.78 16.50
CA ALA A 147 -12.76 1.85 15.94
C ALA A 147 -13.34 1.02 17.09
N SER A 148 -14.56 1.36 17.45
CA SER A 148 -15.33 0.67 18.47
C SER A 148 -15.48 -0.79 18.06
N SER A 149 -15.66 -1.67 19.04
CA SER A 149 -15.95 -3.09 18.85
C SER A 149 -17.11 -3.40 17.87
N GLU A 150 -17.87 -2.41 17.47
CA GLU A 150 -18.93 -2.49 16.46
C GLU A 150 -18.40 -2.60 15.02
N SER A 151 -17.34 -1.89 14.68
CA SER A 151 -16.74 -1.98 13.33
C SER A 151 -16.18 -3.37 13.05
N LEU A 152 -15.59 -4.00 14.05
CA LEU A 152 -15.07 -5.37 13.96
C LEU A 152 -16.18 -6.43 13.85
N ARG A 153 -17.41 -6.11 14.26
CA ARG A 153 -18.56 -7.00 14.09
C ARG A 153 -19.14 -6.94 12.68
N GLN A 154 -19.05 -5.80 12.00
CA GLN A 154 -19.56 -5.64 10.63
C GLN A 154 -18.65 -6.33 9.60
N GLU A 155 -17.34 -6.44 9.84
CA GLU A 155 -16.44 -7.21 8.98
C GLU A 155 -16.62 -8.73 9.09
N ARG A 156 -17.33 -9.22 10.08
CA ARG A 156 -17.59 -10.67 10.29
C ARG A 156 -18.87 -11.19 9.61
N LEU A 157 -19.61 -10.34 8.98
CA LEU A 157 -20.79 -10.67 8.19
C LEU A 157 -20.52 -10.56 6.70
#